data_b4f086a084dac132c51d4c8294fa481d
#
_entry.id   b4f086a084dac132c51d4c8294fa481d
#
_cell.length_a   1.000
_cell.length_b   1.000
_cell.length_c   1.000
_cell.angle_alpha   90.00
_cell.angle_beta   90.00
_cell.angle_gamma   90.00
#
_symmetry.space_group_name_H-M   'P 1'
#
loop_
_entity.id
_entity.type
_entity.pdbx_description
1 polymer ?
#
loop_
_entity_poly.entity_id
_entity_poly.type
_entity_poly.pdbx_seq_one_letter_code
_entity_poly.pdbx_strand_id
1 'polypeptide(L)'
;MRVGIEAIAFHGPEHYVELTDLAKARGVDPDKYTKGLGQIRMAVATPMEDTVTLAVNAARKVLNNFDIDCHDIGTLVVGTESGVDHSKPVAVYVHDALGLRANCHTYETKHACFGAMAAVFSANDWISCGRADGAKALIIASDIARYPIGDPGEPTQGAGAVAMVISDRPHLLQFDPEVRGHYTKQVMDFWRPLYSPTAFVDGHYSIGCYLNALEGALVDALDKAMFPERYAMERLQACIYHVPFAKMAAKAHHRHFEIDADEMIDAESKRYVEVRQSFSEKTQRWLSLNAAVGNIYTGSLFLSLIDLLRGSTSDDLKQISMFSYGSGCAASMSIAYPTPGFERFRQAIDPELELNARRKLSISEYENIM
;
A
#
# COMPACT_ATOMS: atom_id res chain seq x y z
N MET A 1 25.52 -0.53 -4.43
CA MET A 1 24.57 -0.63 -5.58
C MET A 1 23.31 0.14 -5.20
N ARG A 2 22.72 0.89 -6.13
CA ARG A 2 21.45 1.58 -5.88
C ARG A 2 20.32 0.69 -6.35
N VAL A 3 19.45 0.25 -5.46
CA VAL A 3 18.29 -0.57 -5.81
C VAL A 3 17.03 0.12 -5.35
N GLY A 4 15.98 0.05 -6.17
CA GLY A 4 14.73 0.70 -5.83
C GLY A 4 13.65 0.56 -6.89
N ILE A 5 12.62 1.40 -6.80
CA ILE A 5 11.48 1.40 -7.71
C ILE A 5 11.85 2.14 -9.00
N GLU A 6 11.90 1.41 -10.12
CA GLU A 6 12.07 1.96 -11.45
C GLU A 6 10.75 2.49 -12.01
N ALA A 7 9.68 1.73 -11.81
CA ALA A 7 8.36 2.02 -12.35
C ALA A 7 7.26 1.59 -11.36
N ILE A 8 6.12 2.27 -11.41
CA ILE A 8 4.93 1.95 -10.62
C ILE A 8 3.67 2.30 -11.40
N ALA A 9 2.63 1.46 -11.31
CA ALA A 9 1.31 1.75 -11.86
C ALA A 9 0.21 1.13 -11.01
N PHE A 10 -0.96 1.78 -10.98
CA PHE A 10 -2.18 1.30 -10.35
C PHE A 10 -3.18 0.86 -11.41
N HIS A 11 -3.95 -0.17 -11.10
CA HIS A 11 -5.17 -0.56 -11.81
C HIS A 11 -6.27 -0.89 -10.81
N GLY A 12 -7.45 -0.32 -10.99
CA GLY A 12 -8.64 -0.56 -10.17
C GLY A 12 -9.82 -1.08 -10.98
N PRO A 13 -10.85 -1.61 -10.33
CA PRO A 13 -12.09 -2.03 -10.98
C PRO A 13 -12.80 -0.88 -11.71
N GLU A 14 -13.60 -1.24 -12.70
CA GLU A 14 -14.41 -0.28 -13.47
C GLU A 14 -15.56 0.34 -12.66
N HIS A 15 -15.82 -0.14 -11.46
CA HIS A 15 -16.97 0.24 -10.66
C HIS A 15 -16.60 0.77 -9.28
N TYR A 16 -17.47 1.65 -8.76
CA TYR A 16 -17.34 2.16 -7.40
C TYR A 16 -18.69 2.48 -6.76
N VAL A 17 -18.70 2.57 -5.44
CA VAL A 17 -19.83 3.07 -4.63
C VAL A 17 -19.43 4.36 -3.94
N GLU A 18 -20.32 5.36 -3.95
CA GLU A 18 -20.18 6.56 -3.12
C GLU A 18 -20.54 6.23 -1.67
N LEU A 19 -19.62 6.51 -0.74
CA LEU A 19 -19.86 6.16 0.67
C LEU A 19 -20.94 6.99 1.34
N THR A 20 -21.28 8.16 0.80
CA THR A 20 -22.44 8.92 1.25
C THR A 20 -23.77 8.22 0.92
N ASP A 21 -23.83 7.50 -0.21
CA ASP A 21 -25.01 6.72 -0.58
C ASP A 21 -25.10 5.43 0.23
N LEU A 22 -23.96 4.77 0.46
CA LEU A 22 -23.88 3.61 1.34
C LEU A 22 -24.33 3.97 2.77
N ALA A 23 -23.84 5.09 3.32
CA ALA A 23 -24.22 5.55 4.65
C ALA A 23 -25.73 5.74 4.78
N LYS A 24 -26.36 6.40 3.80
CA LYS A 24 -27.82 6.57 3.76
C LYS A 24 -28.55 5.23 3.74
N ALA A 25 -28.11 4.29 2.90
CA ALA A 25 -28.71 2.96 2.81
C ALA A 25 -28.55 2.13 4.10
N ARG A 26 -27.50 2.35 4.86
CA ARG A 26 -27.24 1.71 6.17
C ARG A 26 -27.82 2.47 7.35
N GLY A 27 -28.53 3.60 7.12
CA GLY A 27 -29.09 4.44 8.19
C GLY A 27 -28.02 5.08 9.08
N VAL A 28 -26.84 5.34 8.51
CA VAL A 28 -25.67 5.90 9.21
C VAL A 28 -25.45 7.34 8.73
N ASP A 29 -25.02 8.23 9.66
CA ASP A 29 -24.60 9.57 9.27
C ASP A 29 -23.42 9.49 8.29
N PRO A 30 -23.53 10.11 7.08
CA PRO A 30 -22.44 10.11 6.09
C PRO A 30 -21.09 10.63 6.64
N ASP A 31 -21.11 11.53 7.61
CA ASP A 31 -19.90 12.06 8.24
C ASP A 31 -19.08 10.99 8.99
N LYS A 32 -19.71 9.89 9.43
CA LYS A 32 -18.98 8.77 10.02
C LYS A 32 -18.03 8.11 9.00
N TYR A 33 -18.40 8.06 7.73
CA TYR A 33 -17.57 7.48 6.68
C TYR A 33 -16.62 8.52 6.10
N THR A 34 -17.13 9.69 5.72
CA THR A 34 -16.33 10.70 5.02
C THR A 34 -15.35 11.43 5.93
N LYS A 35 -15.75 11.79 7.16
CA LYS A 35 -14.89 12.46 8.15
C LYS A 35 -14.31 11.47 9.18
N GLY A 36 -15.12 10.49 9.61
CA GLY A 36 -14.71 9.52 10.63
C GLY A 36 -13.66 8.53 10.11
N LEU A 37 -13.85 7.95 8.93
CA LEU A 37 -12.87 7.07 8.28
C LEU A 37 -11.96 7.82 7.30
N GLY A 38 -12.40 8.98 6.78
CA GLY A 38 -11.70 9.71 5.73
C GLY A 38 -11.85 9.05 4.35
N GLN A 39 -12.92 8.28 4.14
CA GLN A 39 -13.19 7.56 2.90
C GLN A 39 -14.33 8.24 2.13
N ILE A 40 -14.17 8.35 0.82
CA ILE A 40 -15.15 9.00 -0.08
C ILE A 40 -15.85 7.94 -0.93
N ARG A 41 -15.10 7.02 -1.50
CA ARG A 41 -15.56 5.96 -2.39
C ARG A 41 -14.91 4.64 -2.02
N MET A 42 -15.54 3.56 -2.40
CA MET A 42 -14.92 2.23 -2.42
C MET A 42 -14.99 1.64 -3.83
N ALA A 43 -13.87 1.13 -4.33
CA ALA A 43 -13.81 0.38 -5.57
C ALA A 43 -14.48 -0.99 -5.39
N VAL A 44 -15.26 -1.43 -6.37
CA VAL A 44 -16.02 -2.67 -6.33
C VAL A 44 -15.64 -3.54 -7.53
N ALA A 45 -14.99 -4.67 -7.27
CA ALA A 45 -14.72 -5.69 -8.27
C ALA A 45 -16.00 -6.48 -8.54
N THR A 46 -16.37 -6.57 -9.82
CA THR A 46 -17.48 -7.38 -10.29
C THR A 46 -17.08 -8.86 -10.43
N PRO A 47 -18.02 -9.79 -10.68
CA PRO A 47 -17.68 -11.20 -10.95
C PRO A 47 -16.76 -11.42 -12.18
N MET A 48 -16.59 -10.40 -13.04
CA MET A 48 -15.67 -10.45 -14.19
C MET A 48 -14.26 -9.99 -13.83
N GLU A 49 -14.05 -9.52 -12.62
CA GLU A 49 -12.78 -8.99 -12.11
C GLU A 49 -12.35 -9.77 -10.86
N ASP A 50 -11.18 -10.34 -10.90
CA ASP A 50 -10.57 -11.06 -9.77
C ASP A 50 -9.15 -10.56 -9.50
N THR A 51 -8.52 -11.10 -8.48
CA THR A 51 -7.15 -10.74 -8.10
C THR A 51 -6.15 -10.97 -9.23
N VAL A 52 -6.38 -11.98 -10.10
CA VAL A 52 -5.51 -12.27 -11.25
C VAL A 52 -5.67 -11.19 -12.33
N THR A 53 -6.89 -10.87 -12.72
CA THR A 53 -7.17 -9.90 -13.78
C THR A 53 -6.71 -8.49 -13.40
N LEU A 54 -6.93 -8.09 -12.14
CA LEU A 54 -6.42 -6.82 -11.61
C LEU A 54 -4.88 -6.79 -11.65
N ALA A 55 -4.22 -7.86 -11.20
CA ALA A 55 -2.76 -7.98 -11.23
C ALA A 55 -2.19 -7.91 -12.66
N VAL A 56 -2.78 -8.64 -13.63
CA VAL A 56 -2.35 -8.62 -15.04
C VAL A 56 -2.47 -7.22 -15.64
N ASN A 57 -3.58 -6.53 -15.38
CA ASN A 57 -3.80 -5.20 -15.93
C ASN A 57 -2.83 -4.15 -15.33
N ALA A 58 -2.59 -4.19 -14.02
CA ALA A 58 -1.59 -3.33 -13.39
C ALA A 58 -0.18 -3.61 -13.94
N ALA A 59 0.17 -4.89 -14.13
CA ALA A 59 1.45 -5.30 -14.70
C ALA A 59 1.62 -4.83 -16.14
N ARG A 60 0.63 -5.04 -17.00
CA ARG A 60 0.65 -4.54 -18.40
C ARG A 60 0.81 -3.03 -18.43
N LYS A 61 0.11 -2.32 -17.53
CA LYS A 61 0.18 -0.87 -17.45
C LYS A 61 1.58 -0.39 -17.07
N VAL A 62 2.21 -0.97 -16.05
CA VAL A 62 3.56 -0.56 -15.64
C VAL A 62 4.60 -0.87 -16.70
N LEU A 63 4.54 -2.03 -17.36
CA LEU A 63 5.46 -2.41 -18.42
C LEU A 63 5.32 -1.48 -19.64
N ASN A 64 4.09 -1.23 -20.09
CA ASN A 64 3.82 -0.40 -21.26
C ASN A 64 4.13 1.10 -21.01
N ASN A 65 3.70 1.64 -19.88
CA ASN A 65 3.84 3.07 -19.60
C ASN A 65 5.31 3.49 -19.39
N PHE A 66 6.16 2.55 -18.97
CA PHE A 66 7.59 2.80 -18.71
C PHE A 66 8.51 2.16 -19.76
N ASP A 67 7.94 1.61 -20.85
CA ASP A 67 8.69 0.96 -21.94
C ASP A 67 9.65 -0.13 -21.43
N ILE A 68 9.14 -1.00 -20.56
CA ILE A 68 9.92 -2.10 -19.97
C ILE A 68 9.62 -3.40 -20.73
N ASP A 69 10.66 -4.01 -21.30
CA ASP A 69 10.53 -5.31 -21.94
C ASP A 69 10.21 -6.40 -20.90
N CYS A 70 9.14 -7.15 -21.12
CA CYS A 70 8.77 -8.26 -20.26
C CYS A 70 9.87 -9.35 -20.19
N HIS A 71 10.75 -9.44 -21.18
CA HIS A 71 11.90 -10.34 -21.20
C HIS A 71 13.02 -9.92 -20.21
N ASP A 72 13.02 -8.66 -19.74
CA ASP A 72 13.93 -8.21 -18.68
C ASP A 72 13.51 -8.69 -17.28
N ILE A 73 12.30 -9.22 -17.14
CA ILE A 73 11.79 -9.67 -15.85
C ILE A 73 12.37 -11.06 -15.51
N GLY A 74 13.25 -11.09 -14.51
CA GLY A 74 13.87 -12.32 -14.00
C GLY A 74 13.17 -12.91 -12.78
N THR A 75 12.37 -12.10 -12.05
CA THR A 75 11.51 -12.58 -10.97
C THR A 75 10.16 -11.86 -10.99
N LEU A 76 9.09 -12.61 -10.71
CA LEU A 76 7.73 -12.10 -10.54
C LEU A 76 7.21 -12.54 -9.17
N VAL A 77 6.79 -11.59 -8.34
CA VAL A 77 6.16 -11.91 -7.05
C VAL A 77 4.85 -11.17 -6.93
N VAL A 78 3.78 -11.89 -6.60
CA VAL A 78 2.49 -11.30 -6.25
C VAL A 78 2.33 -11.35 -4.72
N GLY A 79 2.14 -10.19 -4.10
CA GLY A 79 1.72 -10.08 -2.71
C GLY A 79 0.20 -9.98 -2.65
N THR A 80 -0.45 -10.92 -1.98
CA THR A 80 -1.92 -10.93 -1.87
C THR A 80 -2.39 -11.69 -0.63
N GLU A 81 -3.51 -11.26 -0.08
CA GLU A 81 -4.28 -12.04 0.89
C GLU A 81 -5.65 -12.48 0.35
N SER A 82 -5.95 -12.14 -0.92
CA SER A 82 -7.18 -12.50 -1.64
C SER A 82 -6.88 -13.48 -2.79
N GLY A 83 -5.96 -14.44 -2.57
CA GLY A 83 -5.58 -15.44 -3.57
C GLY A 83 -6.76 -16.26 -4.08
N VAL A 84 -6.62 -16.80 -5.29
CA VAL A 84 -7.68 -17.56 -5.99
C VAL A 84 -7.56 -19.08 -5.80
N ASP A 85 -6.43 -19.56 -5.30
CA ASP A 85 -6.15 -20.97 -5.06
C ASP A 85 -5.21 -21.14 -3.86
N HIS A 86 -5.33 -22.24 -3.12
CA HIS A 86 -4.50 -22.48 -1.94
C HIS A 86 -3.12 -23.08 -2.25
N SER A 87 -2.89 -23.53 -3.47
CA SER A 87 -1.65 -24.19 -3.93
C SER A 87 -1.01 -23.47 -5.11
N LYS A 88 -1.80 -23.16 -6.14
CA LYS A 88 -1.33 -22.46 -7.34
C LYS A 88 -1.36 -20.94 -7.09
N PRO A 89 -0.20 -20.25 -7.11
CA PRO A 89 -0.15 -18.82 -6.84
C PRO A 89 -0.76 -17.97 -7.96
N VAL A 90 -1.34 -16.83 -7.62
CA VAL A 90 -1.77 -15.79 -8.57
C VAL A 90 -0.64 -15.43 -9.53
N ALA A 91 0.59 -15.41 -9.05
CA ALA A 91 1.78 -15.08 -9.83
C ALA A 91 1.96 -15.98 -11.09
N VAL A 92 1.62 -17.27 -11.04
CA VAL A 92 1.75 -18.15 -12.20
C VAL A 92 0.72 -17.84 -13.29
N TYR A 93 -0.49 -17.44 -12.89
CA TYR A 93 -1.50 -16.98 -13.85
C TYR A 93 -1.05 -15.67 -14.54
N VAL A 94 -0.49 -14.75 -13.76
CA VAL A 94 0.06 -13.48 -14.27
C VAL A 94 1.25 -13.73 -15.17
N HIS A 95 2.16 -14.63 -14.81
CA HIS A 95 3.30 -15.04 -15.63
C HIS A 95 2.89 -15.46 -17.03
N ASP A 96 1.91 -16.36 -17.13
CA ASP A 96 1.37 -16.85 -18.41
C ASP A 96 0.71 -15.73 -19.21
N ALA A 97 -0.17 -14.93 -18.57
CA ALA A 97 -0.89 -13.83 -19.21
C ALA A 97 0.01 -12.70 -19.74
N LEU A 98 1.21 -12.53 -19.17
CA LEU A 98 2.22 -11.58 -19.64
C LEU A 98 3.20 -12.17 -20.65
N GLY A 99 3.19 -13.49 -20.86
CA GLY A 99 4.14 -14.18 -21.73
C GLY A 99 5.59 -14.11 -21.22
N LEU A 100 5.79 -14.14 -19.91
CA LEU A 100 7.15 -14.10 -19.32
C LEU A 100 7.93 -15.37 -19.68
N ARG A 101 9.26 -15.25 -19.66
CA ARG A 101 10.14 -16.39 -19.96
C ARG A 101 10.00 -17.48 -18.91
N ALA A 102 10.08 -18.73 -19.30
CA ALA A 102 9.96 -19.90 -18.41
C ALA A 102 11.02 -19.97 -17.30
N ASN A 103 12.13 -19.26 -17.45
CA ASN A 103 13.17 -19.12 -16.41
C ASN A 103 12.95 -17.92 -15.47
N CYS A 104 11.82 -17.24 -15.55
CA CYS A 104 11.42 -16.23 -14.56
C CYS A 104 11.05 -16.91 -13.23
N HIS A 105 11.72 -16.53 -12.14
CA HIS A 105 11.42 -17.06 -10.82
C HIS A 105 10.10 -16.47 -10.31
N THR A 106 9.07 -17.29 -10.18
CA THR A 106 7.69 -16.82 -9.95
C THR A 106 7.08 -17.45 -8.71
N TYR A 107 6.59 -16.63 -7.77
CA TYR A 107 5.94 -17.08 -6.54
C TYR A 107 4.98 -16.03 -5.96
N GLU A 108 4.28 -16.39 -4.89
CA GLU A 108 3.34 -15.55 -4.16
C GLU A 108 3.78 -15.36 -2.71
N THR A 109 3.57 -14.17 -2.16
CA THR A 109 3.76 -13.89 -0.73
C THR A 109 2.44 -13.58 -0.06
N LYS A 110 2.21 -14.21 1.10
CA LYS A 110 1.04 -13.98 1.93
C LYS A 110 1.44 -13.58 3.35
N HIS A 111 1.10 -12.38 3.74
CA HIS A 111 1.08 -11.94 5.13
C HIS A 111 0.11 -10.75 5.27
N ALA A 112 -1.20 -11.02 5.17
CA ALA A 112 -2.21 -9.97 5.15
C ALA A 112 -1.73 -8.76 4.31
N CYS A 113 -1.91 -7.54 4.77
CA CYS A 113 -1.55 -6.33 4.04
C CYS A 113 -0.04 -6.08 3.88
N PHE A 114 0.84 -6.89 4.51
CA PHE A 114 2.31 -6.75 4.43
C PHE A 114 2.95 -7.49 3.24
N GLY A 115 2.23 -8.45 2.65
CA GLY A 115 2.81 -9.39 1.67
C GLY A 115 3.58 -8.73 0.53
N ALA A 116 3.06 -7.66 -0.06
CA ALA A 116 3.75 -6.99 -1.17
C ALA A 116 5.02 -6.25 -0.73
N MET A 117 5.07 -5.67 0.48
CA MET A 117 6.31 -5.05 0.96
C MET A 117 7.39 -6.10 1.27
N ALA A 118 7.00 -7.27 1.78
CA ALA A 118 7.92 -8.40 1.92
C ALA A 118 8.52 -8.80 0.57
N ALA A 119 7.70 -8.83 -0.50
CA ALA A 119 8.16 -9.09 -1.86
C ALA A 119 9.10 -8.00 -2.39
N VAL A 120 8.82 -6.73 -2.13
CA VAL A 120 9.70 -5.59 -2.48
C VAL A 120 11.07 -5.76 -1.83
N PHE A 121 11.13 -6.10 -0.54
CA PHE A 121 12.40 -6.32 0.15
C PHE A 121 13.15 -7.54 -0.38
N SER A 122 12.45 -8.65 -0.65
CA SER A 122 13.08 -9.83 -1.26
C SER A 122 13.68 -9.52 -2.63
N ALA A 123 12.99 -8.72 -3.46
CA ALA A 123 13.49 -8.27 -4.75
C ALA A 123 14.70 -7.34 -4.61
N ASN A 124 14.62 -6.38 -3.67
CA ASN A 124 15.73 -5.47 -3.36
C ASN A 124 16.99 -6.25 -2.95
N ASP A 125 16.83 -7.24 -2.07
CA ASP A 125 17.95 -8.06 -1.57
C ASP A 125 18.49 -8.97 -2.69
N TRP A 126 17.64 -9.59 -3.52
CA TRP A 126 18.03 -10.39 -4.68
C TRP A 126 18.87 -9.60 -5.69
N ILE A 127 18.49 -8.35 -5.98
CA ILE A 127 19.23 -7.47 -6.87
C ILE A 127 20.53 -7.00 -6.20
N SER A 128 20.47 -6.57 -4.94
CA SER A 128 21.60 -6.03 -4.19
C SER A 128 22.73 -7.04 -3.99
N CYS A 129 22.41 -8.33 -3.86
CA CYS A 129 23.42 -9.40 -3.75
C CYS A 129 24.03 -9.85 -5.09
N GLY A 130 23.69 -9.18 -6.21
CA GLY A 130 24.23 -9.45 -7.54
C GLY A 130 23.66 -10.70 -8.22
N ARG A 131 22.61 -11.32 -7.69
CA ARG A 131 22.00 -12.53 -8.25
C ARG A 131 21.08 -12.27 -9.44
N ALA A 132 20.71 -11.01 -9.66
CA ALA A 132 19.78 -10.61 -10.73
C ALA A 132 20.43 -10.64 -12.12
N ASP A 133 21.73 -10.53 -12.23
CA ASP A 133 22.48 -10.49 -13.50
C ASP A 133 21.88 -9.50 -14.51
N GLY A 134 21.54 -8.29 -14.03
CA GLY A 134 20.89 -7.25 -14.81
C GLY A 134 19.37 -7.40 -15.03
N ALA A 135 18.78 -8.50 -14.60
CA ALA A 135 17.33 -8.68 -14.68
C ALA A 135 16.59 -7.84 -13.62
N LYS A 136 15.33 -7.53 -13.92
CA LYS A 136 14.43 -6.75 -13.06
C LYS A 136 13.48 -7.66 -12.31
N ALA A 137 12.91 -7.15 -11.21
CA ALA A 137 11.84 -7.82 -10.48
C ALA A 137 10.51 -7.09 -10.70
N LEU A 138 9.47 -7.83 -11.08
CA LEU A 138 8.09 -7.35 -11.14
C LEU A 138 7.38 -7.75 -9.86
N ILE A 139 7.00 -6.79 -9.04
CA ILE A 139 6.26 -6.98 -7.79
C ILE A 139 4.85 -6.42 -7.96
N ILE A 140 3.86 -7.22 -7.62
CA ILE A 140 2.46 -6.84 -7.74
C ILE A 140 1.76 -7.02 -6.40
N ALA A 141 1.15 -5.95 -5.90
CA ALA A 141 0.17 -6.00 -4.82
C ALA A 141 -1.22 -6.06 -5.45
N SER A 142 -2.00 -7.10 -5.22
CA SER A 142 -3.33 -7.22 -5.82
C SER A 142 -4.31 -7.83 -4.83
N ASP A 143 -5.37 -7.09 -4.48
CA ASP A 143 -6.35 -7.53 -3.49
C ASP A 143 -7.76 -7.02 -3.76
N ILE A 144 -8.72 -7.79 -3.26
CA ILE A 144 -10.15 -7.45 -3.19
C ILE A 144 -10.59 -7.62 -1.73
N ALA A 145 -10.83 -6.51 -1.04
CA ALA A 145 -11.33 -6.51 0.32
C ALA A 145 -12.86 -6.66 0.32
N ARG A 146 -13.38 -7.66 1.03
CA ARG A 146 -14.82 -7.90 1.16
C ARG A 146 -15.19 -8.17 2.61
N TYR A 147 -16.26 -7.51 3.06
CA TYR A 147 -16.94 -7.73 4.34
C TYR A 147 -18.42 -8.01 4.09
N PRO A 148 -19.13 -8.65 5.03
CA PRO A 148 -20.58 -8.82 4.93
C PRO A 148 -21.29 -7.46 4.81
N ILE A 149 -22.41 -7.45 4.10
CA ILE A 149 -23.29 -6.28 4.02
C ILE A 149 -23.75 -5.86 5.41
N GLY A 150 -23.56 -4.57 5.75
CA GLY A 150 -23.91 -4.01 7.06
C GLY A 150 -22.85 -4.23 8.15
N ASP A 151 -21.74 -4.91 7.84
CA ASP A 151 -20.60 -5.05 8.76
C ASP A 151 -19.91 -3.69 8.98
N PRO A 152 -19.39 -3.38 10.18
CA PRO A 152 -18.63 -2.16 10.42
C PRO A 152 -17.42 -1.96 9.49
N GLY A 153 -16.85 -3.02 8.94
CA GLY A 153 -15.78 -2.99 7.95
C GLY A 153 -16.24 -2.67 6.52
N GLU A 154 -17.53 -2.83 6.20
CA GLU A 154 -18.05 -2.63 4.84
C GLU A 154 -17.59 -1.30 4.19
N PRO A 155 -17.65 -0.14 4.85
CA PRO A 155 -17.27 1.13 4.23
C PRO A 155 -15.75 1.28 4.00
N THR A 156 -14.94 0.36 4.51
CA THR A 156 -13.48 0.38 4.28
C THR A 156 -13.06 -0.47 3.08
N GLN A 157 -13.97 -1.24 2.48
CA GLN A 157 -13.69 -2.09 1.32
C GLN A 157 -13.04 -1.33 0.18
N GLY A 158 -12.29 -2.06 -0.62
CA GLY A 158 -11.69 -1.60 -1.86
C GLY A 158 -11.22 -2.78 -2.70
N ALA A 159 -10.83 -2.51 -3.93
CA ALA A 159 -10.25 -3.49 -4.82
C ALA A 159 -9.28 -2.80 -5.78
N GLY A 160 -8.21 -3.48 -6.15
CA GLY A 160 -7.23 -2.96 -7.09
C GLY A 160 -5.88 -3.65 -6.98
N ALA A 161 -5.00 -3.31 -7.90
CA ALA A 161 -3.63 -3.77 -7.93
C ALA A 161 -2.64 -2.63 -8.16
N VAL A 162 -1.47 -2.72 -7.52
CA VAL A 162 -0.32 -1.87 -7.81
C VAL A 162 0.82 -2.76 -8.27
N ALA A 163 1.34 -2.50 -9.47
CA ALA A 163 2.51 -3.17 -10.00
C ALA A 163 3.73 -2.25 -9.93
N MET A 164 4.86 -2.80 -9.52
CA MET A 164 6.13 -2.09 -9.38
C MET A 164 7.24 -2.89 -10.07
N VAL A 165 8.15 -2.19 -10.72
CA VAL A 165 9.39 -2.79 -11.21
C VAL A 165 10.53 -2.32 -10.32
N ILE A 166 11.26 -3.28 -9.75
CA ILE A 166 12.45 -3.05 -8.92
C ILE A 166 13.68 -3.36 -9.75
N SER A 167 14.66 -2.47 -9.73
CA SER A 167 15.90 -2.63 -10.49
C SER A 167 17.10 -1.95 -9.80
N ASP A 168 18.29 -2.17 -10.34
CA ASP A 168 19.54 -1.48 -9.99
C ASP A 168 19.67 -0.09 -10.64
N ARG A 169 18.68 0.32 -11.41
CA ARG A 169 18.56 1.65 -12.06
C ARG A 169 17.22 2.29 -11.74
N PRO A 170 16.93 2.55 -10.46
CA PRO A 170 15.64 3.10 -10.08
C PRO A 170 15.43 4.49 -10.69
N HIS A 171 14.25 4.71 -11.28
CA HIS A 171 13.87 6.01 -11.81
C HIS A 171 13.02 6.83 -10.85
N LEU A 172 12.35 6.19 -9.90
CA LEU A 172 11.41 6.84 -8.99
C LEU A 172 11.96 6.96 -7.58
N LEU A 173 12.31 5.84 -6.97
CA LEU A 173 12.78 5.76 -5.58
C LEU A 173 13.95 4.80 -5.43
N GLN A 174 14.89 5.15 -4.56
CA GLN A 174 15.93 4.29 -4.06
C GLN A 174 15.65 3.96 -2.60
N PHE A 175 15.72 2.69 -2.20
CA PHE A 175 15.65 2.31 -0.79
C PHE A 175 16.96 2.58 -0.07
N ASP A 176 16.85 3.01 1.21
CA ASP A 176 18.01 3.09 2.08
C ASP A 176 18.51 1.67 2.40
N PRO A 177 19.79 1.36 2.16
CA PRO A 177 20.32 0.03 2.44
C PRO A 177 20.57 -0.23 3.93
N GLU A 178 20.65 0.83 4.76
CA GLU A 178 21.02 0.72 6.17
C GLU A 178 19.79 0.65 7.07
N VAL A 179 18.68 1.26 6.67
CA VAL A 179 17.51 1.47 7.54
C VAL A 179 16.32 0.63 7.08
N ARG A 180 16.21 -0.52 7.72
CA ARG A 180 15.05 -1.41 7.60
C ARG A 180 14.75 -2.02 8.97
N GLY A 181 13.70 -1.55 9.61
CA GLY A 181 13.22 -2.10 10.88
C GLY A 181 12.10 -3.11 10.66
N HIS A 182 11.99 -4.06 11.56
CA HIS A 182 11.00 -5.13 11.52
C HIS A 182 10.34 -5.33 12.88
N TYR A 183 9.08 -5.74 12.86
CA TYR A 183 8.37 -6.19 14.04
C TYR A 183 7.45 -7.35 13.67
N THR A 184 7.45 -8.40 14.48
CA THR A 184 6.55 -9.55 14.31
C THR A 184 6.05 -10.00 15.66
N LYS A 185 4.73 -10.23 15.75
CA LYS A 185 4.08 -10.77 16.94
C LYS A 185 2.87 -11.60 16.55
N GLN A 186 2.68 -12.75 17.17
CA GLN A 186 1.46 -13.52 16.98
C GLN A 186 0.29 -12.82 17.68
N VAL A 187 -0.69 -12.37 16.91
CA VAL A 187 -1.91 -11.70 17.36
C VAL A 187 -3.11 -12.14 16.50
N MET A 188 -4.31 -12.03 17.05
CA MET A 188 -5.57 -12.35 16.35
C MET A 188 -6.40 -11.07 16.20
N ASP A 189 -5.81 -10.07 15.53
CA ASP A 189 -6.42 -8.76 15.31
C ASP A 189 -7.33 -8.75 14.08
N PHE A 190 -6.92 -9.43 13.02
CA PHE A 190 -7.66 -9.69 11.79
C PHE A 190 -7.16 -11.01 11.21
N TRP A 191 -8.08 -11.92 10.86
CA TRP A 191 -7.74 -13.19 10.22
C TRP A 191 -8.91 -13.71 9.39
N ARG A 192 -8.61 -14.49 8.36
CA ARG A 192 -9.60 -15.15 7.52
C ARG A 192 -9.25 -16.64 7.42
N PRO A 193 -9.85 -17.49 8.28
CA PRO A 193 -9.57 -18.92 8.25
C PRO A 193 -10.15 -19.58 7.00
N LEU A 194 -9.60 -20.75 6.61
CA LEU A 194 -9.96 -21.44 5.37
C LEU A 194 -11.45 -21.80 5.26
N TYR A 195 -12.14 -21.91 6.37
CA TYR A 195 -13.58 -22.22 6.41
C TYR A 195 -14.49 -20.98 6.30
N SER A 196 -13.92 -19.77 6.23
CA SER A 196 -14.70 -18.52 6.14
C SER A 196 -14.38 -17.74 4.86
N PRO A 197 -15.40 -17.32 4.09
CA PRO A 197 -15.21 -16.44 2.94
C PRO A 197 -14.89 -14.99 3.36
N THR A 198 -15.19 -14.62 4.61
CA THR A 198 -14.99 -13.26 5.14
C THR A 198 -14.03 -13.27 6.32
N ALA A 199 -13.36 -12.13 6.51
CA ALA A 199 -12.44 -11.95 7.62
C ALA A 199 -13.18 -11.71 8.94
N PHE A 200 -12.54 -12.10 10.05
CA PHE A 200 -12.88 -11.69 11.41
C PHE A 200 -11.95 -10.57 11.85
N VAL A 201 -12.49 -9.54 12.45
CA VAL A 201 -11.73 -8.39 12.92
C VAL A 201 -12.24 -7.87 14.26
N ASP A 202 -11.31 -7.61 15.18
CA ASP A 202 -11.55 -6.74 16.35
C ASP A 202 -10.91 -5.38 16.07
N GLY A 203 -11.73 -4.41 15.67
CA GLY A 203 -11.24 -3.12 15.18
C GLY A 203 -10.45 -2.31 16.24
N HIS A 204 -10.85 -2.36 17.52
CA HIS A 204 -10.12 -1.65 18.59
C HIS A 204 -8.79 -2.32 18.90
N TYR A 205 -8.79 -3.64 19.02
CA TYR A 205 -7.58 -4.43 19.25
C TYR A 205 -6.61 -4.30 18.08
N SER A 206 -7.12 -4.33 16.85
CA SER A 206 -6.31 -4.18 15.63
C SER A 206 -5.59 -2.83 15.55
N ILE A 207 -6.25 -1.73 15.94
CA ILE A 207 -5.62 -0.42 16.03
C ILE A 207 -4.43 -0.44 17.03
N GLY A 208 -4.61 -1.06 18.20
CA GLY A 208 -3.54 -1.22 19.19
C GLY A 208 -2.38 -2.05 18.64
N CYS A 209 -2.66 -3.17 17.98
CA CYS A 209 -1.64 -4.02 17.34
C CYS A 209 -0.84 -3.25 16.28
N TYR A 210 -1.53 -2.46 15.45
CA TYR A 210 -0.91 -1.63 14.42
C TYR A 210 0.04 -0.59 15.02
N LEU A 211 -0.38 0.16 16.05
CA LEU A 211 0.44 1.22 16.67
C LEU A 211 1.65 0.63 17.41
N ASN A 212 1.49 -0.50 18.10
CA ASN A 212 2.61 -1.22 18.73
C ASN A 212 3.60 -1.75 17.69
N ALA A 213 3.11 -2.20 16.53
CA ALA A 213 3.97 -2.68 15.46
C ALA A 213 4.72 -1.52 14.77
N LEU A 214 4.09 -0.33 14.65
CA LEU A 214 4.76 0.88 14.19
C LEU A 214 5.93 1.24 15.11
N GLU A 215 5.68 1.30 16.41
CA GLU A 215 6.70 1.57 17.41
C GLU A 215 7.86 0.56 17.33
N GLY A 216 7.55 -0.74 17.37
CA GLY A 216 8.57 -1.77 17.34
C GLY A 216 9.40 -1.76 16.05
N ALA A 217 8.78 -1.54 14.89
CA ALA A 217 9.50 -1.46 13.62
C ALA A 217 10.32 -0.16 13.48
N LEU A 218 9.83 0.96 14.02
CA LEU A 218 10.57 2.22 14.01
C LEU A 218 11.79 2.16 14.93
N VAL A 219 11.62 1.68 16.16
CA VAL A 219 12.74 1.49 17.10
C VAL A 219 13.80 0.57 16.51
N ASP A 220 13.41 -0.60 15.98
CA ASP A 220 14.35 -1.52 15.33
C ASP A 220 15.07 -0.90 14.12
N ALA A 221 14.42 0.00 13.38
CA ALA A 221 15.04 0.73 12.28
C ALA A 221 16.09 1.74 12.78
N LEU A 222 15.76 2.49 13.82
CA LEU A 222 16.67 3.49 14.41
C LEU A 222 17.85 2.86 15.12
N ASP A 223 17.66 1.73 15.80
CA ASP A 223 18.73 0.98 16.46
C ASP A 223 19.77 0.43 15.48
N LYS A 224 19.37 0.13 14.25
CA LYS A 224 20.26 -0.32 13.17
C LYS A 224 20.98 0.82 12.46
N ALA A 225 20.43 2.03 12.54
CA ALA A 225 20.98 3.18 11.85
C ALA A 225 22.29 3.66 12.50
N MET A 226 23.33 3.88 11.70
CA MET A 226 24.59 4.45 12.19
C MET A 226 24.41 5.88 12.71
N PHE A 227 23.46 6.63 12.15
CA PHE A 227 23.15 8.01 12.50
C PHE A 227 21.63 8.20 12.59
N PRO A 228 20.98 7.73 13.67
CA PRO A 228 19.52 7.74 13.80
C PRO A 228 18.90 9.14 13.68
N GLU A 229 19.61 10.20 14.08
CA GLU A 229 19.18 11.59 13.96
C GLU A 229 18.92 12.05 12.53
N ARG A 230 19.42 11.31 11.52
CA ARG A 230 19.12 11.57 10.11
C ARG A 230 17.70 11.21 9.73
N TYR A 231 17.04 10.40 10.51
CA TYR A 231 15.70 9.85 10.25
C TYR A 231 14.64 10.45 11.18
N ALA A 232 15.02 11.49 11.93
CA ALA A 232 14.10 12.26 12.77
C ALA A 232 12.95 12.84 11.93
N MET A 233 11.77 12.93 12.53
CA MET A 233 10.54 13.41 11.89
C MET A 233 10.72 14.76 11.18
N GLU A 234 11.51 15.66 11.75
CA GLU A 234 11.78 16.98 11.18
C GLU A 234 12.50 16.92 9.82
N ARG A 235 13.30 15.87 9.58
CA ARG A 235 14.08 15.67 8.34
C ARG A 235 13.30 14.97 7.25
N LEU A 236 12.21 14.29 7.59
CA LEU A 236 11.34 13.61 6.63
C LEU A 236 10.46 14.63 5.92
N GLN A 237 10.41 14.59 4.60
CA GLN A 237 9.48 15.40 3.80
C GLN A 237 8.14 14.72 3.60
N ALA A 238 8.11 13.38 3.65
CA ALA A 238 6.88 12.62 3.62
C ALA A 238 6.97 11.39 4.53
N CYS A 239 5.83 11.07 5.15
CA CYS A 239 5.64 9.86 5.93
C CYS A 239 4.42 9.13 5.38
N ILE A 240 4.64 7.98 4.77
CA ILE A 240 3.56 7.14 4.25
C ILE A 240 3.42 5.87 5.09
N TYR A 241 2.18 5.51 5.34
CA TYR A 241 1.82 4.41 6.21
C TYR A 241 0.91 3.43 5.47
N HIS A 242 0.83 2.19 5.93
CA HIS A 242 -0.26 1.32 5.53
C HIS A 242 -1.61 1.93 5.94
N VAL A 243 -2.55 1.99 5.01
CA VAL A 243 -3.82 2.72 5.15
C VAL A 243 -5.01 1.76 4.96
N PRO A 244 -5.48 1.10 6.02
CA PRO A 244 -6.75 0.36 5.96
C PRO A 244 -7.96 1.30 5.80
N PHE A 245 -7.83 2.54 6.29
CA PHE A 245 -8.72 3.69 6.06
C PHE A 245 -7.95 4.98 6.38
N ALA A 246 -8.28 6.08 5.70
CA ALA A 246 -7.42 7.29 5.72
C ALA A 246 -7.17 7.85 7.14
N LYS A 247 -8.14 7.77 8.05
CA LYS A 247 -7.98 8.24 9.44
C LYS A 247 -6.93 7.43 10.23
N MET A 248 -6.61 6.19 9.82
CA MET A 248 -5.57 5.40 10.46
C MET A 248 -4.18 6.01 10.26
N ALA A 249 -3.93 6.65 9.12
CA ALA A 249 -2.68 7.35 8.85
C ALA A 249 -2.46 8.52 9.85
N ALA A 250 -3.53 9.20 10.30
CA ALA A 250 -3.41 10.24 11.31
C ALA A 250 -2.98 9.69 12.67
N LYS A 251 -3.51 8.53 13.07
CA LYS A 251 -3.10 7.84 14.31
C LYS A 251 -1.65 7.35 14.22
N ALA A 252 -1.26 6.80 13.06
CA ALA A 252 0.11 6.36 12.81
C ALA A 252 1.10 7.53 12.89
N HIS A 253 0.76 8.65 12.24
CA HIS A 253 1.61 9.84 12.24
C HIS A 253 1.77 10.44 13.64
N HIS A 254 0.68 10.49 14.42
CA HIS A 254 0.74 10.93 15.81
C HIS A 254 1.68 10.03 16.62
N ARG A 255 1.53 8.71 16.55
CA ARG A 255 2.40 7.77 17.27
C ARG A 255 3.87 7.87 16.82
N HIS A 256 4.12 8.01 15.53
CA HIS A 256 5.47 8.23 15.00
C HIS A 256 6.10 9.50 15.58
N PHE A 257 5.33 10.59 15.64
CA PHE A 257 5.79 11.87 16.19
C PHE A 257 6.09 11.77 17.70
N GLU A 258 5.27 11.04 18.47
CA GLU A 258 5.50 10.78 19.89
C GLU A 258 6.79 10.01 20.15
N ILE A 259 7.06 8.98 19.33
CA ILE A 259 8.28 8.17 19.43
C ILE A 259 9.53 9.00 19.11
N ASP A 260 9.47 9.79 18.04
CA ASP A 260 10.55 10.69 17.64
C ASP A 260 10.85 11.76 18.69
N ALA A 261 9.82 12.25 19.36
CA ALA A 261 9.91 13.27 20.40
C ALA A 261 10.27 12.70 21.80
N ASP A 262 10.25 11.38 21.96
CA ASP A 262 10.34 10.69 23.26
C ASP A 262 9.34 11.25 24.31
N GLU A 263 8.12 11.54 23.85
CA GLU A 263 7.10 12.20 24.66
C GLU A 263 5.68 11.79 24.23
N MET A 264 4.82 11.46 25.19
CA MET A 264 3.38 11.31 24.96
C MET A 264 2.72 12.67 24.78
N ILE A 265 2.00 12.87 23.67
CA ILE A 265 1.41 14.15 23.29
C ILE A 265 -0.10 14.10 23.46
N ASP A 266 -0.61 14.77 24.48
CA ASP A 266 -2.04 14.91 24.72
C ASP A 266 -2.69 15.79 23.63
N ALA A 267 -3.91 15.41 23.23
CA ALA A 267 -4.72 16.14 22.25
C ALA A 267 -5.06 17.58 22.67
N GLU A 268 -5.01 17.90 23.97
CA GLU A 268 -5.23 19.24 24.51
C GLU A 268 -3.94 20.08 24.60
N SER A 269 -2.78 19.48 24.35
CA SER A 269 -1.49 20.17 24.44
C SER A 269 -1.24 21.10 23.24
N LYS A 270 -0.44 22.15 23.46
CA LYS A 270 0.01 23.02 22.35
C LYS A 270 0.82 22.25 21.32
N ARG A 271 1.55 21.22 21.73
CA ARG A 271 2.37 20.37 20.86
C ARG A 271 1.53 19.52 19.91
N TYR A 272 0.27 19.23 20.26
CA TYR A 272 -0.66 18.56 19.34
C TYR A 272 -0.94 19.37 18.06
N VAL A 273 -0.82 20.70 18.12
CA VAL A 273 -0.94 21.55 16.92
C VAL A 273 0.20 21.26 15.95
N GLU A 274 1.43 21.04 16.46
CA GLU A 274 2.60 20.69 15.66
C GLU A 274 2.42 19.31 15.00
N VAL A 275 1.90 18.33 15.74
CA VAL A 275 1.55 16.99 15.20
C VAL A 275 0.56 17.11 14.06
N ARG A 276 -0.50 17.90 14.23
CA ARG A 276 -1.53 18.11 13.20
C ARG A 276 -0.98 18.80 11.95
N GLN A 277 -0.14 19.81 12.14
CA GLN A 277 0.54 20.49 11.05
C GLN A 277 1.46 19.52 10.30
N SER A 278 2.32 18.80 11.01
CA SER A 278 3.20 17.78 10.45
C SER A 278 2.40 16.70 9.68
N PHE A 279 1.29 16.23 10.24
CA PHE A 279 0.41 15.29 9.53
C PHE A 279 -0.14 15.86 8.23
N SER A 280 -0.64 17.10 8.27
CA SER A 280 -1.19 17.76 7.08
C SER A 280 -0.15 17.90 5.97
N GLU A 281 1.07 18.28 6.32
CA GLU A 281 2.16 18.53 5.38
C GLU A 281 2.81 17.25 4.85
N LYS A 282 3.02 16.24 5.71
CA LYS A 282 3.84 15.07 5.39
C LYS A 282 3.07 13.82 5.03
N THR A 283 1.77 13.75 5.35
CA THR A 283 0.97 12.53 5.17
C THR A 283 -0.39 12.78 4.52
N GLN A 284 -1.21 13.69 5.06
CA GLN A 284 -2.62 13.84 4.67
C GLN A 284 -2.81 14.13 3.19
N ARG A 285 -1.95 14.95 2.61
CA ARG A 285 -1.99 15.32 1.20
C ARG A 285 -1.76 14.14 0.22
N TRP A 286 -1.32 13.00 0.73
CA TRP A 286 -1.01 11.79 -0.03
C TRP A 286 -2.01 10.64 0.20
N LEU A 287 -3.24 10.98 0.59
CA LEU A 287 -4.30 10.01 0.89
C LEU A 287 -5.48 10.06 -0.08
N SER A 288 -5.38 10.81 -1.18
CA SER A 288 -6.53 11.02 -2.08
C SER A 288 -6.91 9.74 -2.81
N LEU A 289 -5.94 8.95 -3.26
CA LEU A 289 -6.20 7.65 -3.88
C LEU A 289 -6.79 6.66 -2.88
N ASN A 290 -6.26 6.59 -1.66
CA ASN A 290 -6.82 5.72 -0.61
C ASN A 290 -8.27 6.08 -0.30
N ALA A 291 -8.60 7.37 -0.22
CA ALA A 291 -9.96 7.84 0.01
C ALA A 291 -10.93 7.52 -1.14
N ALA A 292 -10.41 7.45 -2.39
CA ALA A 292 -11.20 7.22 -3.59
C ALA A 292 -11.30 5.73 -4.02
N VAL A 293 -10.41 4.87 -3.51
CA VAL A 293 -10.33 3.46 -3.88
C VAL A 293 -10.79 2.56 -2.74
N GLY A 294 -10.51 2.92 -1.48
CA GLY A 294 -10.70 2.08 -0.31
C GLY A 294 -9.46 1.22 0.00
N ASN A 295 -9.64 0.28 0.92
CA ASN A 295 -8.55 -0.63 1.32
C ASN A 295 -8.32 -1.70 0.23
N ILE A 296 -7.15 -1.68 -0.35
CA ILE A 296 -6.66 -2.73 -1.25
C ILE A 296 -5.54 -3.55 -0.57
N TYR A 297 -5.66 -3.74 0.73
CA TYR A 297 -4.78 -4.53 1.59
C TYR A 297 -3.30 -4.30 1.29
N THR A 298 -2.62 -5.24 0.63
CA THR A 298 -1.19 -5.16 0.33
C THR A 298 -0.80 -3.95 -0.52
N GLY A 299 -1.72 -3.43 -1.32
CA GLY A 299 -1.50 -2.28 -2.20
C GLY A 299 -1.74 -0.91 -1.54
N SER A 300 -2.40 -0.85 -0.38
CA SER A 300 -2.86 0.42 0.21
C SER A 300 -1.72 1.41 0.53
N LEU A 301 -0.55 0.93 0.96
CA LEU A 301 0.63 1.76 1.15
C LEU A 301 1.08 2.42 -0.16
N PHE A 302 1.06 1.66 -1.24
CA PHE A 302 1.56 2.10 -2.55
C PHE A 302 0.60 3.07 -3.26
N LEU A 303 -0.68 3.11 -2.88
CA LEU A 303 -1.59 4.19 -3.32
C LEU A 303 -1.11 5.56 -2.80
N SER A 304 -0.74 5.64 -1.52
CA SER A 304 -0.15 6.85 -0.95
C SER A 304 1.18 7.21 -1.62
N LEU A 305 1.99 6.20 -1.97
CA LEU A 305 3.25 6.43 -2.70
C LEU A 305 3.00 7.01 -4.10
N ILE A 306 1.99 6.52 -4.82
CA ILE A 306 1.60 7.07 -6.13
C ILE A 306 1.16 8.53 -6.00
N ASP A 307 0.31 8.87 -5.03
CA ASP A 307 -0.11 10.25 -4.76
C ASP A 307 1.09 11.15 -4.48
N LEU A 308 2.02 10.68 -3.65
CA LEU A 308 3.25 11.40 -3.31
C LEU A 308 4.11 11.68 -4.54
N LEU A 309 4.40 10.67 -5.35
CA LEU A 309 5.25 10.80 -6.54
C LEU A 309 4.63 11.72 -7.59
N ARG A 310 3.30 11.72 -7.70
CA ARG A 310 2.58 12.61 -8.63
C ARG A 310 2.54 14.06 -8.14
N GLY A 311 2.39 14.26 -6.84
CA GLY A 311 2.21 15.57 -6.22
C GLY A 311 3.49 16.32 -5.86
N SER A 312 4.68 15.68 -5.98
CA SER A 312 5.96 16.24 -5.53
C SER A 312 6.97 16.45 -6.67
N THR A 313 8.04 17.17 -6.38
CA THR A 313 9.21 17.33 -7.25
C THR A 313 10.47 16.86 -6.52
N SER A 314 11.56 16.66 -7.24
CA SER A 314 12.87 16.34 -6.66
C SER A 314 13.44 17.47 -5.79
N ASP A 315 12.94 18.68 -5.93
CA ASP A 315 13.32 19.81 -5.05
C ASP A 315 12.58 19.75 -3.71
N ASP A 316 11.30 19.33 -3.72
CA ASP A 316 10.45 19.28 -2.53
C ASP A 316 10.66 18.02 -1.69
N LEU A 317 11.06 16.92 -2.34
CA LEU A 317 11.08 15.60 -1.73
C LEU A 317 12.52 15.05 -1.67
N LYS A 318 13.03 14.83 -0.46
CA LYS A 318 14.39 14.35 -0.22
C LYS A 318 14.41 13.00 0.48
N GLN A 319 13.54 12.80 1.45
CA GLN A 319 13.53 11.61 2.30
C GLN A 319 12.10 11.25 2.70
N ILE A 320 11.77 9.97 2.57
CA ILE A 320 10.44 9.42 2.79
C ILE A 320 10.55 8.28 3.79
N SER A 321 9.74 8.29 4.84
CA SER A 321 9.52 7.09 5.67
C SER A 321 8.32 6.30 5.14
N MET A 322 8.46 4.97 5.13
CA MET A 322 7.45 4.04 4.64
C MET A 322 7.19 2.97 5.71
N PHE A 323 6.00 2.99 6.31
CA PHE A 323 5.57 1.98 7.27
C PHE A 323 4.55 1.03 6.65
N SER A 324 4.90 -0.24 6.54
CA SER A 324 4.03 -1.33 6.10
C SER A 324 3.63 -2.21 7.28
N TYR A 325 2.36 -2.60 7.32
CA TYR A 325 1.78 -3.46 8.35
C TYR A 325 0.88 -4.50 7.72
N GLY A 326 0.93 -5.71 8.22
CA GLY A 326 -0.03 -6.78 7.96
C GLY A 326 -0.47 -7.42 9.25
N SER A 327 -1.78 -7.57 9.43
CA SER A 327 -2.38 -8.20 10.60
C SER A 327 -1.86 -9.62 10.82
N GLY A 328 -1.86 -10.07 12.09
CA GLY A 328 -1.39 -11.38 12.46
C GLY A 328 -0.15 -11.48 13.36
N CYS A 329 0.86 -10.57 13.40
CA CYS A 329 1.16 -9.43 12.55
C CYS A 329 2.64 -9.44 12.11
N ALA A 330 2.91 -8.76 11.02
CA ALA A 330 4.26 -8.32 10.67
C ALA A 330 4.26 -6.87 10.21
N ALA A 331 5.34 -6.15 10.48
CA ALA A 331 5.51 -4.77 10.08
C ALA A 331 6.95 -4.47 9.70
N SER A 332 7.12 -3.44 8.89
CA SER A 332 8.44 -2.88 8.60
C SER A 332 8.39 -1.37 8.49
N MET A 333 9.44 -0.73 8.99
CA MET A 333 9.77 0.66 8.73
C MET A 333 10.98 0.72 7.80
N SER A 334 10.89 1.52 6.75
CA SER A 334 11.99 1.74 5.81
C SER A 334 12.07 3.20 5.39
N ILE A 335 13.24 3.59 4.91
CA ILE A 335 13.49 4.91 4.34
C ILE A 335 13.75 4.77 2.85
N ALA A 336 13.25 5.72 2.08
CA ALA A 336 13.50 5.80 0.65
C ALA A 336 13.85 7.24 0.24
N TYR A 337 14.60 7.36 -0.84
CA TYR A 337 15.01 8.63 -1.43
C TYR A 337 14.48 8.71 -2.86
N PRO A 338 13.77 9.78 -3.23
CA PRO A 338 13.40 9.98 -4.62
C PRO A 338 14.65 10.16 -5.49
N THR A 339 14.62 9.62 -6.69
CA THR A 339 15.71 9.82 -7.65
C THR A 339 15.58 11.20 -8.29
N PRO A 340 16.70 11.86 -8.63
CA PRO A 340 16.66 13.15 -9.29
C PRO A 340 15.85 13.11 -10.59
N GLY A 341 14.88 14.01 -10.73
CA GLY A 341 14.04 14.12 -11.92
C GLY A 341 12.97 13.05 -12.07
N PHE A 342 12.59 12.38 -10.98
CA PHE A 342 11.53 11.37 -10.97
C PHE A 342 10.18 11.94 -11.48
N GLU A 343 9.93 13.21 -11.30
CA GLU A 343 8.70 13.91 -11.71
C GLU A 343 8.43 13.87 -13.21
N ARG A 344 9.45 13.61 -14.05
CA ARG A 344 9.27 13.41 -15.50
C ARG A 344 8.41 12.18 -15.83
N PHE A 345 8.26 11.25 -14.90
CA PHE A 345 7.45 10.05 -15.06
C PHE A 345 5.99 10.21 -14.57
N ARG A 346 5.56 11.40 -14.15
CA ARG A 346 4.22 11.64 -13.58
C ARG A 346 3.07 11.14 -14.47
N GLN A 347 3.17 11.36 -15.77
CA GLN A 347 2.15 10.91 -16.71
C GLN A 347 2.10 9.38 -16.82
N ALA A 348 3.26 8.72 -16.69
CA ALA A 348 3.35 7.26 -16.72
C ALA A 348 2.69 6.59 -15.49
N ILE A 349 2.69 7.28 -14.33
CA ILE A 349 2.10 6.79 -13.09
C ILE A 349 0.69 7.33 -12.81
N ASP A 350 0.07 8.06 -13.77
CA ASP A 350 -1.23 8.74 -13.54
C ASP A 350 -2.41 7.75 -13.50
N PRO A 351 -3.11 7.62 -12.35
CA PRO A 351 -4.31 6.82 -12.21
C PRO A 351 -5.61 7.59 -12.54
N GLU A 352 -5.57 8.92 -12.77
CA GLU A 352 -6.78 9.75 -12.84
C GLU A 352 -7.69 9.40 -13.99
N LEU A 353 -7.14 9.11 -15.17
CA LEU A 353 -7.95 8.72 -16.32
C LEU A 353 -8.81 7.49 -16.00
N GLU A 354 -8.24 6.51 -15.31
CA GLU A 354 -8.93 5.29 -14.93
C GLU A 354 -9.96 5.57 -13.82
N LEU A 355 -9.60 6.29 -12.79
CA LEU A 355 -10.51 6.63 -11.68
C LEU A 355 -11.72 7.45 -12.16
N ASN A 356 -11.51 8.34 -13.12
CA ASN A 356 -12.57 9.18 -13.70
C ASN A 356 -13.47 8.42 -14.68
N ALA A 357 -12.99 7.35 -15.29
CA ALA A 357 -13.75 6.50 -16.21
C ALA A 357 -14.67 5.49 -15.49
N ARG A 358 -14.50 5.29 -14.17
CA ARG A 358 -15.29 4.31 -13.41
C ARG A 358 -16.78 4.64 -13.39
N ARG A 359 -17.59 3.60 -13.43
CA ARG A 359 -19.06 3.70 -13.31
C ARG A 359 -19.48 3.63 -11.84
N LYS A 360 -20.31 4.58 -11.43
CA LYS A 360 -20.97 4.54 -10.13
C LYS A 360 -22.04 3.44 -10.10
N LEU A 361 -22.02 2.60 -9.08
CA LEU A 361 -23.09 1.64 -8.79
C LEU A 361 -24.15 2.28 -7.90
N SER A 362 -25.41 1.93 -8.14
CA SER A 362 -26.44 2.04 -7.12
C SER A 362 -26.21 1.04 -6.00
N ILE A 363 -26.79 1.28 -4.82
CA ILE A 363 -26.65 0.34 -3.68
C ILE A 363 -27.24 -1.03 -4.02
N SER A 364 -28.34 -1.09 -4.75
CA SER A 364 -28.94 -2.36 -5.19
C SER A 364 -28.03 -3.14 -6.15
N GLU A 365 -27.36 -2.46 -7.11
CA GLU A 365 -26.37 -3.11 -7.98
C GLU A 365 -25.19 -3.64 -7.17
N TYR A 366 -24.69 -2.86 -6.22
CA TYR A 366 -23.61 -3.27 -5.33
C TYR A 366 -23.99 -4.50 -4.50
N GLU A 367 -25.16 -4.48 -3.86
CA GLU A 367 -25.63 -5.60 -3.03
C GLU A 367 -25.86 -6.90 -3.84
N ASN A 368 -26.17 -6.79 -5.13
CA ASN A 368 -26.27 -7.96 -6.03
C ASN A 368 -24.91 -8.52 -6.44
N ILE A 369 -23.83 -7.75 -6.31
CA ILE A 369 -22.45 -8.20 -6.60
C ILE A 369 -21.84 -8.90 -5.37
N MET A 370 -22.24 -8.47 -4.16
CA MET A 370 -21.68 -8.96 -2.91
C MET A 370 -22.25 -10.30 -2.50
#